data_974f0337484acb57c14b4d8af39ddd87
#
_entry.id   974f0337484acb57c14b4d8af39ddd87
#
_cell.length_a   1.000
_cell.length_b   1.000
_cell.length_c   1.000
_cell.angle_alpha   90.00
_cell.angle_beta   90.00
_cell.angle_gamma   90.00
#
_symmetry.space_group_name_H-M   'P 1'
#
loop_
_entity.id
_entity.type
_entity.pdbx_description
1 polymer ?
#
loop_
_entity_poly.entity_id
_entity_poly.type
_entity_poly.pdbx_seq_one_letter_code
_entity_poly.pdbx_strand_id
1 'polypeptide(L)'
;MAAPRIVAVATATPPNRFTQAELLALAGYRDEERRGFFRRSDIEGRNLWIDRATFRPNESVDELNARFRAGALELGESAARRALAEAGWDARDVDFLATTTCTGRLTPSLDAHLIGRLGCRPDVQRVHVGDTGCASAMVALQQASNYVAASRARRALVVAVEICSAAYFLDDRLESAVAHAIFADGAGALAVAGDGVGPSIVAQRTLFRPEHLDAMGFEYPGGRPRVILSKDVRRIGAGMMGEMAAILMGTQGLKREDIAHWVLHSAGRRVIDRARALLELSEAQVGHSRSVLRYYGNMSSATILFVLHETLRHEAPIPGDWGVMIALGPGFAAEGALLRW
;
A
#
# COMPACT_ATOMS: atom_id res chain seq x y z
N MET A 1 -15.65 -23.65 7.17
CA MET A 1 -14.50 -23.59 6.25
C MET A 1 -13.32 -23.00 6.98
N ALA A 2 -12.06 -23.40 6.70
CA ALA A 2 -10.91 -22.77 7.36
C ALA A 2 -10.76 -21.33 6.83
N ALA A 3 -10.33 -20.42 7.71
CA ALA A 3 -10.05 -19.05 7.33
C ALA A 3 -8.84 -19.00 6.37
N PRO A 4 -8.89 -18.18 5.30
CA PRO A 4 -7.73 -17.95 4.44
C PRO A 4 -6.52 -17.45 5.25
N ARG A 5 -5.30 -17.78 4.81
CA ARG A 5 -4.04 -17.41 5.46
C ARG A 5 -3.15 -16.63 4.51
N ILE A 6 -2.44 -15.66 5.06
CA ILE A 6 -1.32 -15.02 4.34
C ILE A 6 -0.09 -15.88 4.58
N VAL A 7 0.32 -16.65 3.58
CA VAL A 7 1.42 -17.63 3.71
C VAL A 7 2.77 -17.06 3.29
N ALA A 8 2.79 -15.95 2.54
CA ALA A 8 4.01 -15.21 2.23
C ALA A 8 3.72 -13.74 1.98
N VAL A 9 4.70 -12.88 2.27
CA VAL A 9 4.67 -11.43 2.03
C VAL A 9 6.02 -11.00 1.49
N ALA A 10 6.05 -10.43 0.30
CA ALA A 10 7.29 -9.95 -0.30
C ALA A 10 7.13 -8.52 -0.83
N THR A 11 8.25 -7.81 -0.91
CA THR A 11 8.30 -6.41 -1.34
C THR A 11 9.38 -6.19 -2.39
N ALA A 12 9.20 -5.15 -3.21
CA ALA A 12 10.20 -4.69 -4.17
C ALA A 12 10.19 -3.16 -4.24
N THR A 13 11.38 -2.58 -4.39
CA THR A 13 11.58 -1.14 -4.57
C THR A 13 12.42 -0.87 -5.81
N PRO A 14 12.29 0.31 -6.43
CA PRO A 14 13.23 0.74 -7.46
C PRO A 14 14.68 0.74 -6.96
N PRO A 15 15.68 0.58 -7.84
CA PRO A 15 17.09 0.61 -7.45
C PRO A 15 17.56 2.00 -6.99
N ASN A 16 16.95 3.07 -7.50
CA ASN A 16 17.37 4.44 -7.22
C ASN A 16 16.74 4.94 -5.92
N ARG A 17 17.59 5.11 -4.90
CA ARG A 17 17.22 5.70 -3.60
C ARG A 17 17.62 7.17 -3.56
N PHE A 18 16.72 8.01 -3.07
CA PHE A 18 16.89 9.46 -2.92
C PHE A 18 16.71 9.86 -1.46
N THR A 19 17.56 10.75 -0.99
CA THR A 19 17.35 11.47 0.28
C THR A 19 16.29 12.57 0.10
N GLN A 20 15.71 13.03 1.20
CA GLN A 20 14.78 14.16 1.15
C GLN A 20 15.43 15.46 0.63
N ALA A 21 16.71 15.65 0.87
CA ALA A 21 17.45 16.80 0.35
C ALA A 21 17.59 16.75 -1.18
N GLU A 22 17.93 15.59 -1.75
CA GLU A 22 18.00 15.38 -3.20
C GLU A 22 16.64 15.60 -3.86
N LEU A 23 15.57 15.06 -3.27
CA LEU A 23 14.22 15.21 -3.83
C LEU A 23 13.71 16.66 -3.73
N LEU A 24 14.04 17.37 -2.66
CA LEU A 24 13.75 18.79 -2.55
C LEU A 24 14.48 19.60 -3.64
N ALA A 25 15.74 19.26 -3.91
CA ALA A 25 16.51 19.90 -4.97
C ALA A 25 15.92 19.62 -6.36
N LEU A 26 15.51 18.37 -6.64
CA LEU A 26 14.84 17.98 -7.88
C LEU A 26 13.48 18.66 -8.06
N ALA A 27 12.71 18.80 -6.99
CA ALA A 27 11.40 19.48 -7.02
C ALA A 27 11.51 21.00 -7.21
N GLY A 28 12.65 21.60 -6.89
CA GLY A 28 12.93 23.01 -7.16
C GLY A 28 12.19 24.02 -6.27
N TYR A 29 11.54 23.58 -5.19
CA TYR A 29 10.83 24.48 -4.25
C TYR A 29 11.78 25.42 -3.53
N ARG A 30 11.50 26.74 -3.58
CA ARG A 30 12.34 27.79 -3.01
C ARG A 30 11.81 28.37 -1.70
N ASP A 31 10.49 28.38 -1.52
CA ASP A 31 9.84 28.93 -0.33
C ASP A 31 9.97 27.98 0.88
N GLU A 32 10.01 28.56 2.08
CA GLU A 32 10.24 27.82 3.31
C GLU A 32 9.06 26.91 3.70
N GLU A 33 7.84 27.23 3.32
CA GLU A 33 6.67 26.42 3.63
C GLU A 33 6.75 25.06 2.92
N ARG A 34 6.99 25.04 1.59
CA ARG A 34 7.10 23.81 0.80
C ARG A 34 8.34 23.01 1.17
N ARG A 35 9.48 23.68 1.37
CA ARG A 35 10.70 23.04 1.88
C ARG A 35 10.50 22.39 3.25
N GLY A 36 9.66 23.00 4.08
CA GLY A 36 9.32 22.49 5.39
C GLY A 36 8.56 21.15 5.36
N PHE A 37 7.83 20.82 4.29
CA PHE A 37 7.20 19.50 4.17
C PHE A 37 8.25 18.40 4.05
N PHE A 38 9.31 18.59 3.29
CA PHE A 38 10.40 17.63 3.17
C PHE A 38 11.15 17.45 4.48
N ARG A 39 11.53 18.56 5.16
CA ARG A 39 12.31 18.53 6.39
C ARG A 39 11.57 17.94 7.59
N ARG A 40 10.23 18.03 7.63
CA ARG A 40 9.37 17.58 8.73
C ARG A 40 8.55 16.35 8.42
N SER A 41 8.91 15.59 7.39
CA SER A 41 8.19 14.39 6.95
C SER A 41 8.47 13.16 7.80
N ASP A 42 9.56 13.13 8.56
CA ASP A 42 10.17 11.97 9.21
C ASP A 42 10.65 10.89 8.21
N ILE A 43 10.86 11.28 6.96
CA ILE A 43 11.39 10.41 5.91
C ILE A 43 12.89 10.71 5.73
N GLU A 44 13.73 9.69 5.80
CA GLU A 44 15.18 9.81 5.51
C GLU A 44 15.47 9.67 4.03
N GLY A 45 14.76 8.75 3.37
CA GLY A 45 14.94 8.51 1.94
C GLY A 45 13.84 7.66 1.36
N ARG A 46 13.71 7.70 0.04
CA ARG A 46 12.69 6.98 -0.73
C ARG A 46 13.27 6.41 -2.00
N ASN A 47 12.69 5.31 -2.47
CA ASN A 47 13.03 4.75 -3.77
C ASN A 47 12.03 5.27 -4.81
N LEU A 48 12.53 5.73 -5.94
CA LEU A 48 11.73 6.23 -7.06
C LEU A 48 12.23 5.67 -8.38
N TRP A 49 11.29 5.42 -9.30
CA TRP A 49 11.57 5.00 -10.68
C TRP A 49 11.92 6.22 -11.53
N ILE A 50 12.89 6.98 -11.05
CA ILE A 50 13.43 8.21 -11.67
C ILE A 50 14.91 8.01 -11.87
N ASP A 51 15.41 8.37 -13.06
CA ASP A 51 16.83 8.51 -13.31
C ASP A 51 17.26 9.96 -13.00
N ARG A 52 18.26 10.12 -12.13
CA ARG A 52 18.79 11.44 -11.72
C ARG A 52 19.32 12.27 -12.90
N ALA A 53 19.86 11.60 -13.91
CA ALA A 53 20.48 12.29 -15.05
C ALA A 53 19.45 12.82 -16.05
N THR A 54 18.29 12.17 -16.15
CA THR A 54 17.28 12.47 -17.18
C THR A 54 16.00 13.10 -16.65
N PHE A 55 15.79 13.07 -15.32
CA PHE A 55 14.58 13.64 -14.71
C PHE A 55 14.45 15.13 -15.00
N ARG A 56 13.24 15.54 -15.39
CA ARG A 56 12.84 16.93 -15.61
C ARG A 56 11.50 17.21 -14.93
N PRO A 57 11.32 18.39 -14.32
CA PRO A 57 10.07 18.74 -13.66
C PRO A 57 8.82 18.78 -14.56
N ASN A 58 9.00 19.01 -15.86
CA ASN A 58 7.92 19.22 -16.84
C ASN A 58 7.75 18.04 -17.80
N GLU A 59 7.73 16.82 -17.26
CA GLU A 59 7.51 15.62 -18.07
C GLU A 59 6.11 15.63 -18.72
N SER A 60 6.05 15.14 -19.95
CA SER A 60 4.80 14.94 -20.67
C SER A 60 3.98 13.77 -20.07
N VAL A 61 2.70 13.71 -20.43
CA VAL A 61 1.84 12.56 -20.07
C VAL A 61 2.44 11.23 -20.58
N ASP A 62 3.02 11.24 -21.78
CA ASP A 62 3.63 10.05 -22.38
C ASP A 62 4.86 9.58 -21.61
N GLU A 63 5.72 10.50 -21.14
CA GLU A 63 6.88 10.18 -20.30
C GLU A 63 6.44 9.60 -18.93
N LEU A 64 5.42 10.19 -18.31
CA LEU A 64 4.84 9.67 -17.06
C LEU A 64 4.23 8.28 -17.25
N ASN A 65 3.47 8.06 -18.33
CA ASN A 65 2.90 6.76 -18.67
C ASN A 65 3.98 5.70 -18.96
N ALA A 66 5.04 6.08 -19.68
CA ALA A 66 6.17 5.19 -19.95
C ALA A 66 6.89 4.80 -18.64
N ARG A 67 7.11 5.75 -17.72
CA ARG A 67 7.67 5.50 -16.40
C ARG A 67 6.78 4.54 -15.61
N PHE A 68 5.48 4.82 -15.54
CA PHE A 68 4.53 3.94 -14.85
C PHE A 68 4.59 2.53 -15.42
N ARG A 69 4.49 2.37 -16.74
CA ARG A 69 4.52 1.07 -17.40
C ARG A 69 5.78 0.28 -17.06
N ALA A 70 6.95 0.91 -17.22
CA ALA A 70 8.23 0.26 -16.97
C ALA A 70 8.36 -0.18 -15.50
N GLY A 71 8.14 0.75 -14.57
CA GLY A 71 8.27 0.49 -13.14
C GLY A 71 7.23 -0.50 -12.61
N ALA A 72 5.97 -0.37 -13.03
CA ALA A 72 4.90 -1.25 -12.55
C ALA A 72 5.09 -2.70 -12.99
N LEU A 73 5.52 -2.94 -14.23
CA LEU A 73 5.75 -4.28 -14.72
C LEU A 73 6.96 -4.94 -14.04
N GLU A 74 8.05 -4.21 -13.85
CA GLU A 74 9.27 -4.77 -13.24
C GLU A 74 9.11 -4.99 -11.74
N LEU A 75 8.61 -4.00 -11.01
CA LEU A 75 8.43 -4.14 -9.56
C LEU A 75 7.33 -5.14 -9.23
N GLY A 76 6.23 -5.15 -9.98
CA GLY A 76 5.15 -6.11 -9.80
C GLY A 76 5.60 -7.55 -10.01
N GLU A 77 6.35 -7.80 -11.09
CA GLU A 77 6.96 -9.13 -11.33
C GLU A 77 7.95 -9.51 -10.22
N SER A 78 8.82 -8.58 -9.81
CA SER A 78 9.81 -8.82 -8.76
C SER A 78 9.17 -9.19 -7.43
N ALA A 79 8.18 -8.42 -6.97
CA ALA A 79 7.46 -8.70 -5.73
C ALA A 79 6.69 -10.02 -5.81
N ALA A 80 6.01 -10.28 -6.93
CA ALA A 80 5.26 -11.51 -7.17
C ALA A 80 6.16 -12.75 -7.12
N ARG A 81 7.30 -12.75 -7.85
CA ARG A 81 8.25 -13.87 -7.84
C ARG A 81 8.82 -14.15 -6.46
N ARG A 82 9.14 -13.10 -5.69
CA ARG A 82 9.62 -13.25 -4.31
C ARG A 82 8.55 -13.87 -3.41
N ALA A 83 7.29 -13.42 -3.51
CA ALA A 83 6.20 -13.97 -2.72
C ALA A 83 5.93 -15.45 -3.08
N LEU A 84 5.98 -15.81 -4.37
CA LEU A 84 5.87 -17.19 -4.82
C LEU A 84 7.02 -18.06 -4.28
N ALA A 85 8.26 -17.57 -4.36
CA ALA A 85 9.42 -18.28 -3.83
C ALA A 85 9.34 -18.50 -2.32
N GLU A 86 8.90 -17.48 -1.56
CA GLU A 86 8.72 -17.56 -0.10
C GLU A 86 7.60 -18.53 0.27
N ALA A 87 6.52 -18.60 -0.53
CA ALA A 87 5.44 -19.56 -0.36
C ALA A 87 5.80 -20.98 -0.82
N GLY A 88 6.92 -21.16 -1.54
CA GLY A 88 7.30 -22.43 -2.15
C GLY A 88 6.38 -22.83 -3.32
N TRP A 89 5.79 -21.84 -4.03
CA TRP A 89 4.87 -22.08 -5.14
C TRP A 89 5.52 -21.82 -6.50
N ASP A 90 5.16 -22.63 -7.48
CA ASP A 90 5.32 -22.28 -8.89
C ASP A 90 4.20 -21.30 -9.32
N ALA A 91 4.48 -20.45 -10.29
CA ALA A 91 3.45 -19.54 -10.81
C ALA A 91 2.23 -20.28 -11.41
N ARG A 92 2.42 -21.52 -11.84
CA ARG A 92 1.34 -22.41 -12.33
C ARG A 92 0.43 -22.94 -11.22
N ASP A 93 0.86 -22.82 -9.96
CA ASP A 93 0.03 -23.18 -8.80
C ASP A 93 -1.00 -22.10 -8.45
N VAL A 94 -0.85 -20.89 -9.02
CA VAL A 94 -1.75 -19.77 -8.74
C VAL A 94 -3.07 -19.97 -9.49
N ASP A 95 -4.17 -20.02 -8.73
CA ASP A 95 -5.53 -20.14 -9.25
C ASP A 95 -6.19 -18.77 -9.47
N PHE A 96 -5.77 -17.76 -8.70
CA PHE A 96 -6.34 -16.42 -8.74
C PHE A 96 -5.26 -15.34 -8.57
N LEU A 97 -5.22 -14.40 -9.51
CA LEU A 97 -4.34 -13.24 -9.46
C LEU A 97 -5.15 -11.96 -9.25
N ALA A 98 -4.99 -11.31 -8.10
CA ALA A 98 -5.52 -9.99 -7.82
C ALA A 98 -4.40 -8.94 -7.93
N THR A 99 -4.57 -7.94 -8.78
CA THR A 99 -3.60 -6.84 -8.89
C THR A 99 -4.24 -5.51 -8.57
N THR A 100 -3.44 -4.55 -8.13
CA THR A 100 -3.91 -3.20 -7.88
C THR A 100 -2.85 -2.13 -8.12
N THR A 101 -3.31 -0.96 -8.55
CA THR A 101 -2.57 0.29 -8.63
C THR A 101 -3.53 1.47 -8.70
N CYS A 102 -3.12 2.64 -8.22
CA CYS A 102 -3.84 3.91 -8.40
C CYS A 102 -2.98 5.01 -9.03
N THR A 103 -1.71 4.72 -9.36
CA THR A 103 -0.74 5.72 -9.84
C THR A 103 -0.56 5.73 -11.35
N GLY A 104 -1.28 4.88 -12.07
CA GLY A 104 -1.27 4.85 -13.53
C GLY A 104 -2.19 3.78 -14.09
N ARG A 105 -2.32 3.72 -15.42
CA ARG A 105 -3.22 2.81 -16.11
C ARG A 105 -2.50 2.03 -17.20
N LEU A 106 -2.88 0.76 -17.33
CA LEU A 106 -2.48 -0.12 -18.42
C LEU A 106 -3.73 -0.72 -19.07
N THR A 107 -3.72 -0.81 -20.37
CA THR A 107 -4.71 -1.57 -21.14
C THR A 107 -3.96 -2.43 -22.15
N PRO A 108 -3.97 -3.79 -22.01
CA PRO A 108 -4.58 -4.58 -20.92
C PRO A 108 -4.04 -4.23 -19.53
N SER A 109 -4.81 -4.55 -18.47
CA SER A 109 -4.49 -4.25 -17.08
C SER A 109 -3.25 -5.01 -16.57
N LEU A 110 -2.71 -4.58 -15.43
CA LEU A 110 -1.48 -5.12 -14.84
C LEU A 110 -1.48 -6.64 -14.68
N ASP A 111 -2.61 -7.22 -14.26
CA ASP A 111 -2.80 -8.67 -14.11
C ASP A 111 -2.55 -9.42 -15.42
N ALA A 112 -3.08 -8.91 -16.55
CA ALA A 112 -2.89 -9.53 -17.86
C ALA A 112 -1.40 -9.58 -18.26
N HIS A 113 -0.64 -8.52 -17.96
CA HIS A 113 0.79 -8.50 -18.19
C HIS A 113 1.54 -9.46 -17.27
N LEU A 114 1.20 -9.49 -15.97
CA LEU A 114 1.87 -10.33 -14.98
C LEU A 114 1.62 -11.82 -15.22
N ILE A 115 0.44 -12.24 -15.68
CA ILE A 115 0.15 -13.62 -16.08
C ILE A 115 1.20 -14.14 -17.07
N GLY A 116 1.45 -13.38 -18.13
CA GLY A 116 2.45 -13.75 -19.15
C GLY A 116 3.89 -13.71 -18.62
N ARG A 117 4.24 -12.68 -17.85
CA ARG A 117 5.60 -12.50 -17.32
C ARG A 117 5.95 -13.55 -16.27
N LEU A 118 5.02 -13.92 -15.42
CA LEU A 118 5.20 -14.95 -14.38
C LEU A 118 5.16 -16.38 -14.93
N GLY A 119 4.45 -16.59 -16.05
CA GLY A 119 4.19 -17.92 -16.59
C GLY A 119 3.06 -18.64 -15.88
N CYS A 120 2.04 -17.91 -15.44
CA CYS A 120 0.84 -18.51 -14.86
C CYS A 120 0.10 -19.39 -15.90
N ARG A 121 -0.77 -20.29 -15.42
CA ARG A 121 -1.64 -21.07 -16.28
C ARG A 121 -2.58 -20.17 -17.07
N PRO A 122 -3.01 -20.57 -18.29
CA PRO A 122 -3.92 -19.76 -19.12
C PRO A 122 -5.34 -19.65 -18.55
N ASP A 123 -5.73 -20.52 -17.64
CA ASP A 123 -7.03 -20.58 -16.97
C ASP A 123 -7.04 -19.87 -15.59
N VAL A 124 -5.94 -19.22 -15.21
CA VAL A 124 -5.87 -18.45 -13.97
C VAL A 124 -6.97 -17.38 -13.96
N GLN A 125 -7.80 -17.36 -12.89
CA GLN A 125 -8.78 -16.32 -12.71
C GLN A 125 -8.08 -15.04 -12.24
N ARG A 126 -8.64 -13.90 -12.60
CA ARG A 126 -7.97 -12.62 -12.31
C ARG A 126 -8.93 -11.48 -12.02
N VAL A 127 -8.46 -10.51 -11.27
CA VAL A 127 -9.12 -9.22 -11.05
C VAL A 127 -8.08 -8.12 -10.97
N HIS A 128 -8.37 -6.97 -11.55
CA HIS A 128 -7.62 -5.75 -11.33
C HIS A 128 -8.47 -4.73 -10.56
N VAL A 129 -8.03 -4.35 -9.36
CA VAL A 129 -8.68 -3.34 -8.52
C VAL A 129 -8.03 -2.00 -8.85
N GLY A 130 -8.70 -1.19 -9.63
CA GLY A 130 -8.25 0.16 -10.01
C GLY A 130 -8.87 1.25 -9.14
N ASP A 131 -8.17 2.38 -9.04
CA ASP A 131 -8.69 3.66 -8.59
C ASP A 131 -9.29 3.72 -7.15
N THR A 132 -9.04 2.70 -6.29
CA THR A 132 -9.42 2.71 -4.88
C THR A 132 -8.32 3.28 -3.95
N GLY A 133 -7.24 3.81 -4.54
CA GLY A 133 -6.17 4.52 -3.86
C GLY A 133 -5.37 3.67 -2.88
N CYS A 134 -4.90 4.31 -1.79
CA CYS A 134 -3.98 3.66 -0.83
C CYS A 134 -4.58 2.46 -0.09
N ALA A 135 -5.90 2.27 -0.08
CA ALA A 135 -6.55 1.10 0.53
C ALA A 135 -6.71 -0.09 -0.43
N SER A 136 -6.38 0.06 -1.71
CA SER A 136 -6.69 -0.92 -2.75
C SER A 136 -6.03 -2.29 -2.55
N ALA A 137 -4.87 -2.36 -1.90
CA ALA A 137 -4.25 -3.64 -1.55
C ALA A 137 -5.12 -4.47 -0.59
N MET A 138 -5.84 -3.81 0.34
CA MET A 138 -6.77 -4.48 1.24
C MET A 138 -8.02 -4.96 0.51
N VAL A 139 -8.52 -4.17 -0.47
CA VAL A 139 -9.63 -4.59 -1.33
C VAL A 139 -9.23 -5.79 -2.19
N ALA A 140 -8.02 -5.78 -2.78
CA ALA A 140 -7.49 -6.92 -3.52
C ALA A 140 -7.30 -8.16 -2.63
N LEU A 141 -6.82 -7.98 -1.39
CA LEU A 141 -6.72 -9.05 -0.40
C LEU A 141 -8.10 -9.64 -0.06
N GLN A 142 -9.14 -8.80 0.03
CA GLN A 142 -10.50 -9.28 0.29
C GLN A 142 -11.01 -10.17 -0.86
N GLN A 143 -10.75 -9.78 -2.12
CA GLN A 143 -11.13 -10.61 -3.27
C GLN A 143 -10.39 -11.95 -3.25
N ALA A 144 -9.08 -11.93 -3.00
CA ALA A 144 -8.27 -13.14 -2.89
C ALA A 144 -8.75 -14.05 -1.74
N SER A 145 -9.04 -13.47 -0.58
CA SER A 145 -9.55 -14.20 0.59
C SER A 145 -10.89 -14.87 0.31
N ASN A 146 -11.82 -14.14 -0.32
CA ASN A 146 -13.14 -14.67 -0.70
C ASN A 146 -13.01 -15.82 -1.70
N TYR A 147 -12.08 -15.69 -2.65
CA TYR A 147 -11.79 -16.74 -3.63
C TYR A 147 -11.27 -18.01 -2.96
N VAL A 148 -10.27 -17.86 -2.07
CA VAL A 148 -9.68 -18.98 -1.32
C VAL A 148 -10.68 -19.61 -0.34
N ALA A 149 -11.53 -18.82 0.31
CA ALA A 149 -12.54 -19.32 1.24
C ALA A 149 -13.55 -20.26 0.58
N ALA A 150 -13.75 -20.16 -0.74
CA ALA A 150 -14.65 -21.05 -1.49
C ALA A 150 -14.08 -22.48 -1.64
N SER A 151 -12.75 -22.69 -1.56
CA SER A 151 -12.10 -24.01 -1.59
C SER A 151 -10.69 -23.94 -0.99
N ARG A 152 -10.38 -24.87 -0.06
CA ARG A 152 -9.07 -24.93 0.60
C ARG A 152 -7.89 -25.19 -0.34
N ALA A 153 -8.13 -25.85 -1.46
CA ALA A 153 -7.10 -26.16 -2.46
C ALA A 153 -6.68 -24.96 -3.29
N ARG A 154 -7.39 -23.82 -3.16
CA ARG A 154 -7.14 -22.61 -3.97
C ARG A 154 -5.98 -21.79 -3.42
N ARG A 155 -5.19 -21.28 -4.35
CA ARG A 155 -4.04 -20.41 -4.10
C ARG A 155 -4.24 -19.09 -4.83
N ALA A 156 -4.14 -17.99 -4.09
CA ALA A 156 -4.29 -16.67 -4.67
C ALA A 156 -3.00 -15.86 -4.47
N LEU A 157 -2.65 -15.07 -5.48
CA LEU A 157 -1.56 -14.10 -5.44
C LEU A 157 -2.14 -12.69 -5.52
N VAL A 158 -1.82 -11.83 -4.56
CA VAL A 158 -2.16 -10.40 -4.56
C VAL A 158 -0.91 -9.61 -4.89
N VAL A 159 -0.99 -8.64 -5.81
CA VAL A 159 0.14 -7.78 -6.18
C VAL A 159 -0.31 -6.33 -6.20
N ALA A 160 0.22 -5.52 -5.30
CA ALA A 160 0.01 -4.07 -5.25
C ALA A 160 1.26 -3.34 -5.75
N VAL A 161 1.11 -2.48 -6.75
CA VAL A 161 2.25 -1.75 -7.36
C VAL A 161 1.91 -0.29 -7.48
N GLU A 162 2.81 0.56 -6.99
CA GLU A 162 2.65 2.00 -7.11
C GLU A 162 3.93 2.67 -7.63
N ILE A 163 3.77 3.45 -8.68
CA ILE A 163 4.79 4.33 -9.23
C ILE A 163 4.34 5.76 -9.02
N CYS A 164 4.40 6.20 -7.78
CA CYS A 164 3.92 7.54 -7.39
C CYS A 164 4.70 8.65 -8.10
N SER A 165 5.95 8.39 -8.49
CA SER A 165 6.75 9.31 -9.28
C SER A 165 6.18 9.56 -10.68
N ALA A 166 5.33 8.67 -11.20
CA ALA A 166 4.59 8.87 -12.45
C ALA A 166 3.34 9.76 -12.27
N ALA A 167 2.96 10.06 -11.03
CA ALA A 167 1.87 10.96 -10.68
C ALA A 167 2.37 12.29 -10.08
N TYR A 168 3.65 12.63 -10.25
CA TYR A 168 4.20 13.91 -9.78
C TYR A 168 3.75 15.04 -10.69
N PHE A 169 3.01 15.96 -10.10
CA PHE A 169 2.60 17.21 -10.74
C PHE A 169 3.26 18.39 -10.02
N LEU A 170 4.31 18.95 -10.62
CA LEU A 170 5.06 20.08 -10.07
C LEU A 170 4.33 21.38 -10.40
N ASP A 171 3.67 21.96 -9.43
CA ASP A 171 3.00 23.25 -9.48
C ASP A 171 3.19 24.04 -8.16
N ASP A 172 2.56 25.19 -8.05
CA ASP A 172 2.64 26.06 -6.87
C ASP A 172 1.66 25.68 -5.74
N ARG A 173 0.96 24.54 -5.81
CA ARG A 173 0.02 24.14 -4.75
C ARG A 173 0.76 23.47 -3.60
N LEU A 174 0.27 23.70 -2.39
CA LEU A 174 0.83 23.08 -1.18
C LEU A 174 0.61 21.56 -1.15
N GLU A 175 -0.53 21.11 -1.67
CA GLU A 175 -0.89 19.69 -1.76
C GLU A 175 0.10 18.93 -2.64
N SER A 176 0.50 19.51 -3.78
CA SER A 176 1.52 18.92 -4.66
C SER A 176 2.86 18.82 -3.94
N ALA A 177 3.27 19.87 -3.23
CA ALA A 177 4.51 19.85 -2.44
C ALA A 177 4.47 18.81 -1.31
N VAL A 178 3.33 18.63 -0.64
CA VAL A 178 3.14 17.56 0.36
C VAL A 178 3.28 16.20 -0.31
N ALA A 179 2.62 15.98 -1.47
CA ALA A 179 2.70 14.74 -2.22
C ALA A 179 4.16 14.40 -2.61
N HIS A 180 4.89 15.39 -3.15
CA HIS A 180 6.31 15.22 -3.50
C HIS A 180 7.21 14.96 -2.30
N ALA A 181 6.82 15.43 -1.10
CA ALA A 181 7.58 15.22 0.12
C ALA A 181 7.38 13.83 0.74
N ILE A 182 6.27 13.12 0.43
CA ILE A 182 5.93 11.87 1.13
C ILE A 182 5.81 10.63 0.24
N PHE A 183 5.31 10.77 -1.00
CA PHE A 183 5.05 9.59 -1.84
C PHE A 183 6.32 8.98 -2.44
N ALA A 184 6.30 7.66 -2.61
CA ALA A 184 7.40 6.84 -3.11
C ALA A 184 6.88 5.74 -4.04
N ASP A 185 7.80 5.03 -4.68
CA ASP A 185 7.51 3.93 -5.58
C ASP A 185 7.85 2.59 -4.91
N GLY A 186 7.01 1.60 -5.14
CA GLY A 186 7.24 0.26 -4.62
C GLY A 186 6.14 -0.72 -5.00
N ALA A 187 6.40 -1.98 -4.75
CA ALA A 187 5.44 -3.06 -4.93
C ALA A 187 5.48 -4.01 -3.74
N GLY A 188 4.32 -4.54 -3.38
CA GLY A 188 4.18 -5.63 -2.43
C GLY A 188 3.33 -6.76 -3.00
N ALA A 189 3.62 -8.00 -2.59
CA ALA A 189 2.83 -9.15 -2.99
C ALA A 189 2.53 -10.05 -1.79
N LEU A 190 1.35 -10.67 -1.80
CA LEU A 190 0.90 -11.66 -0.82
C LEU A 190 0.56 -12.96 -1.51
N ALA A 191 1.01 -14.07 -0.96
CA ALA A 191 0.47 -15.39 -1.26
C ALA A 191 -0.61 -15.72 -0.21
N VAL A 192 -1.81 -16.10 -0.67
CA VAL A 192 -2.98 -16.41 0.18
C VAL A 192 -3.47 -17.80 -0.13
N ALA A 193 -3.63 -18.65 0.89
CA ALA A 193 -4.09 -20.02 0.75
C ALA A 193 -5.07 -20.42 1.85
N GLY A 194 -5.77 -21.53 1.67
CA GLY A 194 -6.65 -22.14 2.68
C GLY A 194 -5.90 -22.94 3.73
N ASP A 195 -4.62 -23.23 3.51
CA ASP A 195 -3.72 -24.00 4.38
C ASP A 195 -2.32 -23.35 4.42
N GLY A 196 -1.40 -23.92 5.18
CA GLY A 196 -0.04 -23.42 5.32
C GLY A 196 0.20 -22.64 6.63
N VAL A 197 1.42 -22.08 6.74
CA VAL A 197 1.87 -21.31 7.91
C VAL A 197 1.73 -19.82 7.64
N GLY A 198 1.21 -19.08 8.62
CA GLY A 198 1.03 -17.64 8.55
C GLY A 198 -0.30 -17.19 9.18
N PRO A 199 -0.51 -15.89 9.32
CA PRO A 199 -1.72 -15.38 9.96
C PRO A 199 -2.99 -15.72 9.16
N SER A 200 -3.98 -16.20 9.89
CA SER A 200 -5.35 -16.40 9.38
C SER A 200 -6.03 -15.04 9.25
N ILE A 201 -6.77 -14.83 8.18
CA ILE A 201 -7.63 -13.66 7.98
C ILE A 201 -8.99 -14.00 8.58
N VAL A 202 -9.23 -13.57 9.82
CA VAL A 202 -10.43 -13.93 10.59
C VAL A 202 -11.64 -13.10 10.19
N ALA A 203 -11.42 -11.82 9.94
CA ALA A 203 -12.45 -10.90 9.47
C ALA A 203 -11.86 -9.84 8.56
N GLN A 204 -12.65 -9.37 7.59
CA GLN A 204 -12.35 -8.19 6.80
C GLN A 204 -13.56 -7.25 6.82
N ARG A 205 -13.33 -5.95 6.84
CA ARG A 205 -14.37 -4.92 6.90
C ARG A 205 -13.98 -3.71 6.05
N THR A 206 -15.02 -3.11 5.48
CA THR A 206 -14.96 -1.83 4.78
C THR A 206 -15.75 -0.80 5.58
N LEU A 207 -15.20 0.37 5.77
CA LEU A 207 -15.87 1.55 6.31
C LEU A 207 -15.74 2.67 5.29
N PHE A 208 -16.86 3.18 4.78
CA PHE A 208 -16.90 4.20 3.73
C PHE A 208 -17.67 5.43 4.20
N ARG A 209 -17.13 6.63 3.91
CA ARG A 209 -17.68 7.94 4.28
C ARG A 209 -17.83 8.82 3.04
N PRO A 210 -18.94 8.70 2.29
CA PRO A 210 -19.13 9.41 1.02
C PRO A 210 -19.16 10.93 1.18
N GLU A 211 -19.46 11.44 2.38
CA GLU A 211 -19.39 12.87 2.72
C GLU A 211 -17.97 13.46 2.67
N HIS A 212 -16.97 12.63 2.47
CA HIS A 212 -15.55 13.01 2.38
C HIS A 212 -14.91 12.67 1.04
N LEU A 213 -15.71 12.48 -0.03
CA LEU A 213 -15.21 12.15 -1.38
C LEU A 213 -14.14 13.12 -1.86
N ASP A 214 -14.31 14.42 -1.61
CA ASP A 214 -13.39 15.46 -2.08
C ASP A 214 -12.15 15.65 -1.18
N ALA A 215 -12.03 14.86 -0.10
CA ALA A 215 -10.94 15.04 0.84
C ALA A 215 -9.59 14.53 0.30
N MET A 216 -9.61 13.50 -0.54
CA MET A 216 -8.40 12.87 -1.10
C MET A 216 -8.72 12.21 -2.44
N GLY A 217 -7.81 12.33 -3.40
CA GLY A 217 -7.98 11.72 -4.72
C GLY A 217 -7.02 12.28 -5.76
N PHE A 218 -7.42 12.19 -7.02
CA PHE A 218 -6.72 12.78 -8.16
C PHE A 218 -7.66 13.64 -8.99
N GLU A 219 -7.13 14.74 -9.51
CA GLU A 219 -7.66 15.47 -10.64
C GLU A 219 -6.66 15.42 -11.82
N TYR A 220 -7.11 15.71 -13.02
CA TYR A 220 -6.31 15.49 -14.24
C TYR A 220 -6.21 16.75 -15.12
N PRO A 221 -5.63 17.86 -14.64
CA PRO A 221 -5.48 19.06 -15.46
C PRO A 221 -4.53 18.78 -16.62
N GLY A 222 -5.02 19.00 -17.85
CA GLY A 222 -4.25 18.68 -19.07
C GLY A 222 -3.89 17.20 -19.20
N GLY A 223 -4.67 16.29 -18.61
CA GLY A 223 -4.44 14.85 -18.63
C GLY A 223 -3.37 14.33 -17.64
N ARG A 224 -2.71 15.21 -16.88
CA ARG A 224 -1.69 14.84 -15.89
C ARG A 224 -2.34 14.60 -14.52
N PRO A 225 -1.99 13.51 -13.81
CA PRO A 225 -2.53 13.27 -12.47
C PRO A 225 -1.99 14.31 -11.49
N ARG A 226 -2.88 14.92 -10.72
CA ARG A 226 -2.57 15.85 -9.64
C ARG A 226 -3.28 15.41 -8.37
N VAL A 227 -2.52 15.24 -7.29
CA VAL A 227 -3.06 14.78 -6.00
C VAL A 227 -3.95 15.85 -5.38
N ILE A 228 -5.15 15.43 -4.94
CA ILE A 228 -6.01 16.19 -4.02
C ILE A 228 -5.74 15.66 -2.62
N LEU A 229 -5.43 16.55 -1.68
CA LEU A 229 -5.11 16.17 -0.30
C LEU A 229 -5.55 17.27 0.68
N SER A 230 -6.79 17.20 1.15
CA SER A 230 -7.32 18.14 2.13
C SER A 230 -6.55 18.11 3.46
N LYS A 231 -6.50 19.24 4.15
CA LYS A 231 -5.95 19.34 5.51
C LYS A 231 -6.70 18.45 6.52
N ASP A 232 -7.96 18.15 6.24
CA ASP A 232 -8.82 17.30 7.09
C ASP A 232 -8.50 15.82 7.01
N VAL A 233 -7.80 15.33 5.98
CA VAL A 233 -7.41 13.91 5.81
C VAL A 233 -6.78 13.34 7.08
N ARG A 234 -5.98 14.13 7.79
CA ARG A 234 -5.32 13.69 9.03
C ARG A 234 -6.30 13.41 10.17
N ARG A 235 -7.35 14.23 10.29
CA ARG A 235 -8.40 14.08 11.30
C ARG A 235 -9.37 12.97 10.92
N ILE A 236 -9.86 12.98 9.69
CA ILE A 236 -10.77 11.98 9.15
C ILE A 236 -10.12 10.60 9.21
N GLY A 237 -8.91 10.46 8.67
CA GLY A 237 -8.20 9.19 8.59
C GLY A 237 -7.92 8.57 9.97
N ALA A 238 -7.46 9.37 10.95
CA ALA A 238 -7.22 8.86 12.29
C ALA A 238 -8.53 8.39 12.96
N GLY A 239 -9.62 9.16 12.80
CA GLY A 239 -10.93 8.78 13.32
C GLY A 239 -11.43 7.46 12.71
N MET A 240 -11.30 7.31 11.40
CA MET A 240 -11.72 6.09 10.71
C MET A 240 -10.84 4.88 11.05
N MET A 241 -9.52 5.07 11.30
CA MET A 241 -8.68 3.98 11.82
C MET A 241 -9.16 3.50 13.20
N GLY A 242 -9.51 4.43 14.11
CA GLY A 242 -10.05 4.09 15.41
C GLY A 242 -11.37 3.33 15.32
N GLU A 243 -12.30 3.81 14.49
CA GLU A 243 -13.59 3.17 14.26
C GLU A 243 -13.43 1.78 13.62
N MET A 244 -12.57 1.64 12.60
CA MET A 244 -12.30 0.36 11.96
C MET A 244 -11.66 -0.64 12.92
N ALA A 245 -10.73 -0.22 13.77
CA ALA A 245 -10.14 -1.07 14.80
C ALA A 245 -11.21 -1.59 15.76
N ALA A 246 -12.11 -0.72 16.24
CA ALA A 246 -13.22 -1.10 17.11
C ALA A 246 -14.17 -2.10 16.43
N ILE A 247 -14.52 -1.88 15.16
CA ILE A 247 -15.35 -2.79 14.36
C ILE A 247 -14.69 -4.17 14.26
N LEU A 248 -13.39 -4.23 13.91
CA LEU A 248 -12.67 -5.48 13.76
C LEU A 248 -12.57 -6.26 15.08
N MET A 249 -12.16 -5.60 16.16
CA MET A 249 -12.07 -6.19 17.50
C MET A 249 -13.44 -6.70 17.98
N GLY A 250 -14.49 -5.94 17.72
CA GLY A 250 -15.87 -6.31 18.08
C GLY A 250 -16.36 -7.60 17.42
N THR A 251 -15.79 -8.00 16.25
CA THR A 251 -16.17 -9.28 15.59
C THR A 251 -15.84 -10.52 16.42
N GLN A 252 -14.90 -10.41 17.35
CA GLN A 252 -14.44 -11.51 18.21
C GLN A 252 -14.52 -11.17 19.71
N GLY A 253 -15.15 -10.04 20.07
CA GLY A 253 -15.23 -9.60 21.47
C GLY A 253 -13.89 -9.20 22.08
N LEU A 254 -12.91 -8.82 21.25
CA LEU A 254 -11.56 -8.46 21.68
C LEU A 254 -11.52 -7.02 22.21
N LYS A 255 -10.59 -6.80 23.12
CA LYS A 255 -10.19 -5.48 23.59
C LYS A 255 -8.88 -5.06 22.94
N ARG A 256 -8.53 -3.79 23.07
CA ARG A 256 -7.28 -3.24 22.54
C ARG A 256 -6.03 -4.00 23.05
N GLU A 257 -6.06 -4.39 24.34
CA GLU A 257 -4.98 -5.12 24.99
C GLU A 257 -4.74 -6.52 24.43
N ASP A 258 -5.75 -7.10 23.79
CA ASP A 258 -5.65 -8.42 23.14
C ASP A 258 -4.92 -8.35 21.81
N ILE A 259 -4.71 -7.13 21.25
CA ILE A 259 -4.05 -6.93 19.95
C ILE A 259 -2.55 -6.76 20.17
N ALA A 260 -1.79 -7.78 19.79
CA ALA A 260 -0.34 -7.76 19.84
C ALA A 260 0.28 -6.96 18.69
N HIS A 261 -0.27 -7.08 17.47
CA HIS A 261 0.33 -6.54 16.26
C HIS A 261 -0.56 -5.51 15.57
N TRP A 262 0.00 -4.31 15.31
CA TRP A 262 -0.70 -3.19 14.68
C TRP A 262 -0.07 -2.84 13.33
N VAL A 263 -0.67 -3.31 12.25
CA VAL A 263 -0.25 -3.06 10.87
C VAL A 263 -1.06 -1.87 10.33
N LEU A 264 -0.55 -0.66 10.52
CA LEU A 264 -1.25 0.56 10.16
C LEU A 264 -0.61 1.24 8.95
N HIS A 265 -1.41 1.62 7.97
CA HIS A 265 -0.94 2.31 6.76
C HIS A 265 -0.18 3.60 7.09
N SER A 266 1.04 3.71 6.61
CA SER A 266 1.96 4.83 6.86
C SER A 266 1.66 6.02 5.94
N ALA A 267 0.45 6.57 6.03
CA ALA A 267 0.00 7.68 5.18
C ALA A 267 0.82 8.98 5.37
N GLY A 268 1.52 9.11 6.51
CA GLY A 268 2.37 10.23 6.87
C GLY A 268 2.44 10.39 8.39
N ARG A 269 3.51 11.04 8.88
CA ARG A 269 3.79 11.20 10.31
C ARG A 269 2.57 11.59 11.15
N ARG A 270 1.90 12.68 10.74
CA ARG A 270 0.77 13.23 11.52
C ARG A 270 -0.46 12.32 11.55
N VAL A 271 -0.64 11.44 10.56
CA VAL A 271 -1.71 10.43 10.57
C VAL A 271 -1.37 9.35 11.58
N ILE A 272 -0.12 8.86 11.56
CA ILE A 272 0.38 7.87 12.53
C ILE A 272 0.28 8.42 13.96
N ASP A 273 0.75 9.64 14.21
CA ASP A 273 0.71 10.28 15.54
C ASP A 273 -0.71 10.36 16.10
N ARG A 274 -1.68 10.76 15.25
CA ARG A 274 -3.08 10.86 15.67
C ARG A 274 -3.74 9.51 15.86
N ALA A 275 -3.49 8.55 14.95
CA ALA A 275 -4.00 7.19 15.10
C ALA A 275 -3.45 6.54 16.37
N ARG A 276 -2.15 6.70 16.65
CA ARG A 276 -1.51 6.24 17.88
C ARG A 276 -2.18 6.81 19.13
N ALA A 277 -2.39 8.12 19.15
CA ALA A 277 -3.02 8.78 20.30
C ALA A 277 -4.49 8.33 20.50
N LEU A 278 -5.26 8.20 19.40
CA LEU A 278 -6.66 7.81 19.45
C LEU A 278 -6.86 6.36 19.89
N LEU A 279 -5.96 5.47 19.42
CA LEU A 279 -5.97 4.04 19.76
C LEU A 279 -5.19 3.75 21.04
N GLU A 280 -4.63 4.77 21.70
CA GLU A 280 -3.80 4.66 22.92
C GLU A 280 -2.64 3.67 22.75
N LEU A 281 -1.99 3.68 21.58
CA LEU A 281 -0.87 2.79 21.28
C LEU A 281 0.45 3.38 21.79
N SER A 282 1.36 2.49 22.18
CA SER A 282 2.75 2.86 22.47
C SER A 282 3.52 3.19 21.18
N GLU A 283 4.68 3.81 21.30
CA GLU A 283 5.58 4.04 20.15
C GLU A 283 6.06 2.70 19.53
N ALA A 284 6.26 1.67 20.34
CA ALA A 284 6.65 0.35 19.85
C ALA A 284 5.58 -0.25 18.94
N GLN A 285 4.30 -0.15 19.32
CA GLN A 285 3.18 -0.69 18.53
C GLN A 285 2.98 -0.02 17.16
N VAL A 286 3.45 1.20 16.96
CA VAL A 286 3.46 1.87 15.64
C VAL A 286 4.85 1.88 14.99
N GLY A 287 5.81 1.18 15.59
CA GLY A 287 7.22 1.19 15.20
C GLY A 287 7.43 0.81 13.73
N HIS A 288 6.79 -0.25 13.25
CA HIS A 288 6.93 -0.69 11.84
C HIS A 288 6.27 0.29 10.86
N SER A 289 5.13 0.88 11.21
CA SER A 289 4.52 1.94 10.40
C SER A 289 5.45 3.16 10.28
N ARG A 290 6.13 3.54 11.37
CA ARG A 290 7.13 4.62 11.35
C ARG A 290 8.39 4.23 10.58
N SER A 291 8.88 3.02 10.76
CA SER A 291 10.04 2.49 10.03
C SER A 291 9.81 2.50 8.52
N VAL A 292 8.66 2.00 8.08
CA VAL A 292 8.31 2.02 6.65
C VAL A 292 8.21 3.45 6.13
N LEU A 293 7.55 4.37 6.84
CA LEU A 293 7.52 5.78 6.44
C LEU A 293 8.93 6.36 6.34
N ARG A 294 9.77 6.09 7.33
CA ARG A 294 11.12 6.66 7.43
C ARG A 294 12.04 6.22 6.31
N TYR A 295 12.02 4.94 5.96
CA TYR A 295 12.98 4.35 5.05
C TYR A 295 12.47 4.14 3.62
N TYR A 296 11.16 4.13 3.42
CA TYR A 296 10.54 3.90 2.12
C TYR A 296 9.59 5.01 1.69
N GLY A 297 9.08 5.86 2.63
CA GLY A 297 8.03 6.82 2.35
C GLY A 297 6.64 6.17 2.25
N ASN A 298 5.70 6.89 1.65
CA ASN A 298 4.35 6.40 1.38
C ASN A 298 4.26 5.89 -0.07
N MET A 299 4.25 4.57 -0.24
CA MET A 299 4.08 3.89 -1.54
C MET A 299 2.62 3.56 -1.81
N SER A 300 1.69 4.45 -1.40
CA SER A 300 0.26 4.28 -1.59
C SER A 300 -0.22 2.88 -1.17
N SER A 301 -0.89 2.11 -2.04
CA SER A 301 -1.46 0.79 -1.71
C SER A 301 -0.42 -0.25 -1.29
N ALA A 302 0.79 -0.19 -1.82
CA ALA A 302 1.85 -1.12 -1.45
C ALA A 302 2.34 -0.94 0.00
N THR A 303 2.20 0.26 0.57
CA THR A 303 2.74 0.61 1.89
C THR A 303 2.30 -0.36 2.99
N ILE A 304 1.03 -0.72 3.04
CA ILE A 304 0.49 -1.59 4.08
C ILE A 304 1.13 -3.00 4.04
N LEU A 305 1.53 -3.47 2.85
CA LEU A 305 2.21 -4.73 2.66
C LEU A 305 3.66 -4.67 3.14
N PHE A 306 4.32 -3.51 3.00
CA PHE A 306 5.63 -3.26 3.62
C PHE A 306 5.54 -3.28 5.15
N VAL A 307 4.52 -2.65 5.73
CA VAL A 307 4.33 -2.67 7.19
C VAL A 307 4.09 -4.10 7.67
N LEU A 308 3.25 -4.89 6.99
CA LEU A 308 3.04 -6.30 7.33
C LEU A 308 4.34 -7.11 7.20
N HIS A 309 5.11 -6.89 6.13
CA HIS A 309 6.39 -7.57 5.92
C HIS A 309 7.38 -7.27 7.06
N GLU A 310 7.51 -6.00 7.48
CA GLU A 310 8.36 -5.61 8.62
C GLU A 310 7.88 -6.26 9.93
N THR A 311 6.57 -6.27 10.17
CA THR A 311 5.96 -6.91 11.36
C THR A 311 6.32 -8.40 11.41
N LEU A 312 6.11 -9.13 10.31
CA LEU A 312 6.40 -10.58 10.27
C LEU A 312 7.89 -10.90 10.46
N ARG A 313 8.78 -10.03 9.99
CA ARG A 313 10.24 -10.24 10.08
C ARG A 313 10.84 -9.88 11.43
N HIS A 314 10.28 -8.91 12.13
CA HIS A 314 10.92 -8.32 13.31
C HIS A 314 10.19 -8.56 14.63
N GLU A 315 8.88 -8.80 14.61
CA GLU A 315 8.12 -9.10 15.84
C GLU A 315 8.05 -10.62 16.13
N ALA A 316 8.33 -11.47 15.13
CA ALA A 316 8.22 -12.92 15.25
C ALA A 316 6.91 -13.36 15.94
N PRO A 317 5.73 -13.04 15.37
CA PRO A 317 4.45 -13.33 15.99
C PRO A 317 4.31 -14.82 16.35
N ILE A 318 3.69 -15.09 17.50
CA ILE A 318 3.50 -16.44 18.00
C ILE A 318 2.06 -16.94 17.78
N PRO A 319 1.82 -18.27 17.72
CA PRO A 319 0.49 -18.84 17.60
C PRO A 319 -0.45 -18.34 18.70
N GLY A 320 -1.59 -17.79 18.27
CA GLY A 320 -2.60 -17.22 19.16
C GLY A 320 -2.59 -15.69 19.24
N ASP A 321 -1.55 -15.01 18.75
CA ASP A 321 -1.51 -13.56 18.67
C ASP A 321 -2.59 -13.01 17.75
N TRP A 322 -3.17 -11.87 18.17
CA TRP A 322 -4.09 -11.11 17.35
C TRP A 322 -3.41 -9.90 16.73
N GLY A 323 -3.74 -9.63 15.47
CA GLY A 323 -3.28 -8.44 14.76
C GLY A 323 -4.41 -7.70 14.06
N VAL A 324 -4.29 -6.38 13.99
CA VAL A 324 -5.18 -5.50 13.26
C VAL A 324 -4.41 -4.85 12.12
N MET A 325 -4.90 -5.01 10.89
CA MET A 325 -4.33 -4.43 9.67
C MET A 325 -5.32 -3.43 9.08
N ILE A 326 -4.94 -2.14 8.94
CA ILE A 326 -5.86 -1.09 8.47
C ILE A 326 -5.15 -0.19 7.46
N ALA A 327 -5.77 0.00 6.29
CA ALA A 327 -5.39 0.98 5.29
C ALA A 327 -6.47 2.03 5.08
N LEU A 328 -6.06 3.23 4.68
CA LEU A 328 -6.94 4.35 4.33
C LEU A 328 -6.82 4.64 2.84
N GLY A 329 -7.93 4.98 2.22
CA GLY A 329 -8.01 5.35 0.81
C GLY A 329 -9.00 6.49 0.55
N PRO A 330 -9.02 7.02 -0.69
CA PRO A 330 -10.01 7.99 -1.11
C PRO A 330 -11.42 7.41 -1.01
N GLY A 331 -12.41 8.37 -0.83
CA GLY A 331 -13.80 7.98 -0.77
C GLY A 331 -14.64 8.58 0.37
N PHE A 332 -14.26 8.83 1.62
CA PHE A 332 -13.07 8.35 2.28
C PHE A 332 -13.29 6.91 2.74
N ALA A 333 -12.31 6.04 2.55
CA ALA A 333 -12.44 4.63 2.90
C ALA A 333 -11.39 4.21 3.93
N ALA A 334 -11.80 3.33 4.87
CA ALA A 334 -10.90 2.52 5.65
C ALA A 334 -11.20 1.04 5.34
N GLU A 335 -10.16 0.31 5.00
CA GLU A 335 -10.21 -1.13 4.76
C GLU A 335 -9.41 -1.83 5.83
N GLY A 336 -10.00 -2.84 6.47
CA GLY A 336 -9.37 -3.50 7.59
C GLY A 336 -9.48 -5.02 7.57
N ALA A 337 -8.49 -5.67 8.18
CA ALA A 337 -8.47 -7.10 8.44
C ALA A 337 -8.08 -7.40 9.89
N LEU A 338 -8.74 -8.38 10.50
CA LEU A 338 -8.36 -8.99 11.77
C LEU A 338 -7.59 -10.27 11.47
N LEU A 339 -6.37 -10.34 11.96
CA LEU A 339 -5.44 -11.44 11.76
C LEU A 339 -5.28 -12.25 13.04
N ARG A 340 -5.01 -13.56 12.89
CA ARG A 340 -4.65 -14.44 14.00
C ARG A 340 -3.54 -15.40 13.58
N TRP A 341 -2.45 -15.40 14.32
CA TRP A 341 -1.33 -16.30 14.12
C TRP A 341 -1.52 -17.69 14.71
#